data_5b6363bce2759c65ad508d4e9b59c85b
#
_entry.id   5b6363bce2759c65ad508d4e9b59c85b
#
_cell.length_a   1.000
_cell.length_b   1.000
_cell.length_c   1.000
_cell.angle_alpha   90.00
_cell.angle_beta   90.00
_cell.angle_gamma   90.00
#
_symmetry.space_group_name_H-M   'P 1'
#
loop_
_entity.id
_entity.type
_entity.pdbx_description
1 polymer ?
#
loop_
_entity_poly.entity_id
_entity_poly.type
_entity_poly.pdbx_seq_one_letter_code
_entity_poly.pdbx_strand_id
1 'polypeptide(L)'
;MTLIKLDTHTIDQGTLPCTDLKNPNSPELFTYNRDWLLDRFEEGMVIIKLDTSKDAFIEYVPAEFAWKPIHAPGYTFINHVYVEDDGPEQWLKSELLQTAETNNSKSNGMVIMLENKDFNRDRDFYLQRGYLEHAHIPGFTMLVKKFKTEIPVPAFAMPISEKSNPLNRHGIRISYADQSAFINYYIHEMKVIFEDMGFNVEMHRIDTPENARESGSPYGTFGVFMDGHFLTHKLLNKHGIEELIGSLDLNEMYPEYKYLIAS
;
A
#
# COMPACT_ATOMS: atom_id res chain seq x y z
N MET A 1 4.17 30.13 -1.83
CA MET A 1 4.61 28.76 -2.06
C MET A 1 3.81 28.23 -3.24
N THR A 2 4.45 27.61 -4.22
CA THR A 2 3.78 27.16 -5.43
C THR A 2 3.42 25.66 -5.28
N LEU A 3 2.21 25.31 -5.68
CA LEU A 3 1.76 23.92 -5.78
C LEU A 3 1.96 23.43 -7.21
N ILE A 4 2.60 22.29 -7.37
CA ILE A 4 2.81 21.65 -8.66
C ILE A 4 1.96 20.38 -8.70
N LYS A 5 0.94 20.36 -9.56
CA LYS A 5 0.17 19.16 -9.82
C LYS A 5 0.88 18.33 -10.88
N LEU A 6 1.16 17.07 -10.58
CA LEU A 6 1.64 16.11 -11.56
C LEU A 6 0.45 15.48 -12.30
N ASP A 7 0.61 15.33 -13.60
CA ASP A 7 -0.33 14.69 -14.50
C ASP A 7 0.42 14.04 -15.68
N THR A 8 -0.32 13.55 -16.68
CA THR A 8 0.24 12.89 -17.87
C THR A 8 1.21 13.77 -18.67
N HIS A 9 1.11 15.10 -18.57
CA HIS A 9 1.97 16.05 -19.30
C HIS A 9 3.20 16.47 -18.51
N THR A 10 3.13 16.43 -17.19
CA THR A 10 4.17 16.90 -16.29
C THR A 10 5.00 15.77 -15.67
N ILE A 11 4.57 14.53 -15.86
CA ILE A 11 5.25 13.34 -15.31
C ILE A 11 6.72 13.24 -15.72
N ASP A 12 7.06 13.67 -16.95
CA ASP A 12 8.43 13.63 -17.46
C ASP A 12 9.28 14.86 -17.05
N GLN A 13 8.67 15.86 -16.41
CA GLN A 13 9.34 17.13 -16.07
C GLN A 13 9.83 17.16 -14.61
N GLY A 14 9.49 16.19 -13.81
CA GLY A 14 9.80 16.16 -12.40
C GLY A 14 10.33 14.82 -11.90
N THR A 15 11.10 14.86 -10.84
CA THR A 15 11.39 13.66 -10.05
C THR A 15 10.06 13.16 -9.52
N LEU A 16 9.61 11.98 -9.96
CA LEU A 16 8.43 11.35 -9.40
C LEU A 16 8.66 11.16 -7.90
N PRO A 17 7.74 11.60 -7.08
CA PRO A 17 7.87 11.36 -5.66
C PRO A 17 7.79 9.86 -5.43
N CYS A 18 8.87 9.30 -5.07
CA CYS A 18 8.94 7.93 -4.60
C CYS A 18 9.39 7.99 -3.17
N THR A 19 8.52 7.59 -2.32
CA THR A 19 8.67 7.58 -0.90
C THR A 19 9.71 6.57 -0.49
N ASP A 20 10.48 6.70 0.45
CA ASP A 20 11.53 5.81 1.00
C ASP A 20 12.81 5.65 0.16
N LEU A 21 13.18 6.62 -0.69
CA LEU A 21 14.02 6.30 -1.82
C LEU A 21 15.36 6.95 -1.85
N LYS A 22 15.82 7.41 -0.74
CA LYS A 22 17.24 7.69 -0.56
C LYS A 22 17.98 6.45 -0.08
N ASN A 23 17.81 5.31 -0.78
CA ASN A 23 18.85 4.30 -0.73
C ASN A 23 19.92 4.70 -1.74
N PRO A 24 21.09 5.22 -1.28
CA PRO A 24 22.14 5.67 -2.18
C PRO A 24 22.71 4.56 -3.06
N ASN A 25 22.33 3.31 -2.78
CA ASN A 25 22.84 2.13 -3.49
C ASN A 25 21.92 1.64 -4.62
N SER A 26 20.73 2.20 -4.77
CA SER A 26 19.78 1.75 -5.81
C SER A 26 18.69 2.79 -6.13
N PRO A 27 19.05 4.01 -6.57
CA PRO A 27 18.07 5.07 -6.83
C PRO A 27 17.08 4.71 -7.95
N GLU A 28 17.48 3.85 -8.89
CA GLU A 28 16.67 3.49 -10.06
C GLU A 28 15.55 2.50 -9.74
N LEU A 29 15.70 1.74 -8.66
CA LEU A 29 14.75 0.67 -8.28
C LEU A 29 13.48 1.19 -7.61
N PHE A 30 13.44 2.45 -7.30
CA PHE A 30 12.41 3.04 -6.47
C PHE A 30 11.50 4.03 -7.17
N THR A 31 11.62 4.20 -8.45
CA THR A 31 10.68 5.00 -9.22
C THR A 31 9.41 4.20 -9.51
N TYR A 32 8.26 4.88 -9.48
CA TYR A 32 7.05 4.30 -10.03
C TYR A 32 7.33 3.86 -11.48
N ASN A 33 6.78 2.69 -11.84
CA ASN A 33 6.67 2.35 -13.24
C ASN A 33 5.84 3.44 -13.92
N ARG A 34 6.43 4.10 -14.93
CA ARG A 34 5.81 5.23 -15.61
C ARG A 34 4.44 4.88 -16.20
N ASP A 35 4.36 3.74 -16.85
CA ASP A 35 3.13 3.29 -17.49
C ASP A 35 2.05 2.99 -16.44
N TRP A 36 2.44 2.35 -15.33
CA TRP A 36 1.54 2.13 -14.20
C TRP A 36 0.98 3.45 -13.65
N LEU A 37 1.82 4.46 -13.50
CA LEU A 37 1.41 5.77 -12.98
C LEU A 37 0.51 6.52 -13.96
N LEU A 38 0.75 6.41 -15.29
CA LEU A 38 -0.14 6.98 -16.30
C LEU A 38 -1.56 6.42 -16.20
N ASP A 39 -1.68 5.10 -16.07
CA ASP A 39 -2.98 4.45 -15.85
C ASP A 39 -3.66 4.96 -14.57
N ARG A 40 -2.90 5.20 -13.49
CA ARG A 40 -3.46 5.76 -12.23
C ARG A 40 -3.97 7.17 -12.41
N PHE A 41 -3.30 8.01 -13.20
CA PHE A 41 -3.82 9.35 -13.53
C PHE A 41 -5.14 9.28 -14.29
N GLU A 42 -5.32 8.32 -15.17
CA GLU A 42 -6.61 8.09 -15.85
C GLU A 42 -7.71 7.62 -14.88
N GLU A 43 -7.36 6.88 -13.83
CA GLU A 43 -8.26 6.51 -12.72
C GLU A 43 -8.57 7.69 -11.78
N GLY A 44 -7.96 8.85 -12.00
CA GLY A 44 -8.20 10.06 -11.21
C GLY A 44 -7.22 10.25 -10.06
N MET A 45 -6.09 9.54 -10.03
CA MET A 45 -5.00 9.83 -9.10
C MET A 45 -4.49 11.25 -9.29
N VAL A 46 -4.21 11.90 -8.19
CA VAL A 46 -3.63 13.24 -8.14
C VAL A 46 -2.41 13.23 -7.24
N ILE A 47 -1.31 13.76 -7.75
CA ILE A 47 -0.10 14.02 -6.95
C ILE A 47 0.13 15.53 -6.96
N ILE A 48 0.24 16.12 -5.78
CA ILE A 48 0.56 17.54 -5.61
C ILE A 48 1.87 17.64 -4.85
N LYS A 49 2.84 18.30 -5.45
CA LYS A 49 4.14 18.65 -4.82
C LYS A 49 4.12 20.10 -4.37
N LEU A 50 4.86 20.37 -3.30
CA LEU A 50 5.24 21.72 -2.94
C LEU A 50 6.57 22.09 -3.61
N ASP A 51 6.60 23.26 -4.24
CA ASP A 51 7.83 23.84 -4.77
C ASP A 51 8.65 24.43 -3.60
N THR A 52 9.42 23.56 -2.97
CA THR A 52 10.28 23.88 -1.82
C THR A 52 11.64 23.20 -2.00
N SER A 53 12.61 23.58 -1.17
CA SER A 53 13.93 22.94 -1.13
C SER A 53 13.89 21.49 -0.60
N LYS A 54 12.78 21.08 0.00
CA LYS A 54 12.55 19.73 0.51
C LYS A 54 11.49 19.03 -0.31
N ASP A 55 11.63 17.72 -0.48
CA ASP A 55 10.58 16.92 -1.10
C ASP A 55 9.35 16.86 -0.18
N ALA A 56 8.24 17.39 -0.67
CA ALA A 56 6.97 17.37 0.03
C ALA A 56 5.84 17.18 -0.97
N PHE A 57 4.99 16.17 -0.77
CA PHE A 57 3.89 15.88 -1.67
C PHE A 57 2.74 15.13 -0.98
N ILE A 58 1.59 15.19 -1.61
CA ILE A 58 0.42 14.37 -1.29
C ILE A 58 -0.05 13.63 -2.53
N GLU A 59 -0.42 12.37 -2.34
CA GLU A 59 -1.02 11.52 -3.35
C GLU A 59 -2.39 11.06 -2.87
N TYR A 60 -3.41 11.24 -3.71
CA TYR A 60 -4.76 10.80 -3.42
C TYR A 60 -5.50 10.38 -4.70
N VAL A 61 -6.54 9.59 -4.54
CA VAL A 61 -7.33 9.01 -5.63
C VAL A 61 -8.79 8.83 -5.20
N PRO A 62 -9.79 8.80 -6.12
CA PRO A 62 -11.12 8.32 -5.76
C PRO A 62 -11.02 6.93 -5.11
N ALA A 63 -11.70 6.72 -4.00
CA ALA A 63 -11.52 5.52 -3.17
C ALA A 63 -11.86 4.21 -3.91
N GLU A 64 -12.67 4.29 -4.96
CA GLU A 64 -12.97 3.19 -5.86
C GLU A 64 -11.71 2.65 -6.57
N PHE A 65 -10.73 3.53 -6.79
CA PHE A 65 -9.45 3.24 -7.45
C PHE A 65 -8.26 3.26 -6.49
N ALA A 66 -8.48 3.03 -5.21
CA ALA A 66 -7.41 3.12 -4.20
C ALA A 66 -6.38 1.97 -4.26
N TRP A 67 -6.66 0.88 -4.97
CA TRP A 67 -5.83 -0.35 -4.96
C TRP A 67 -5.59 -0.87 -3.53
N LYS A 68 -6.57 -0.69 -2.67
CA LYS A 68 -6.57 -1.07 -1.25
C LYS A 68 -7.82 -1.89 -0.93
N PRO A 69 -7.78 -2.74 0.09
CA PRO A 69 -8.92 -3.59 0.48
C PRO A 69 -10.00 -2.78 1.20
N ILE A 70 -10.58 -1.77 0.54
CA ILE A 70 -11.58 -0.89 1.12
C ILE A 70 -12.81 -0.74 0.21
N HIS A 71 -13.96 -0.49 0.86
CA HIS A 71 -15.19 0.00 0.26
C HIS A 71 -15.51 1.38 0.84
N ALA A 72 -15.33 2.42 0.06
CA ALA A 72 -15.57 3.80 0.48
C ALA A 72 -16.17 4.64 -0.67
N PRO A 73 -17.38 4.29 -1.14
CA PRO A 73 -17.96 4.89 -2.34
C PRO A 73 -18.18 6.39 -2.20
N GLY A 74 -17.66 7.14 -3.17
CA GLY A 74 -17.72 8.60 -3.23
C GLY A 74 -16.77 9.31 -2.27
N TYR A 75 -15.87 8.59 -1.61
CA TYR A 75 -14.78 9.18 -0.81
C TYR A 75 -13.51 9.36 -1.67
N THR A 76 -12.58 10.16 -1.16
CA THR A 76 -11.22 10.25 -1.66
C THR A 76 -10.28 9.51 -0.72
N PHE A 77 -9.45 8.63 -1.26
CA PHE A 77 -8.44 7.90 -0.50
C PHE A 77 -7.10 8.62 -0.58
N ILE A 78 -6.46 8.84 0.55
CA ILE A 78 -5.10 9.38 0.64
C ILE A 78 -4.14 8.19 0.64
N ASN A 79 -3.38 8.04 -0.44
CA ASN A 79 -2.34 7.03 -0.52
C ASN A 79 -1.15 7.43 0.32
N HIS A 80 -0.74 8.71 0.22
CA HIS A 80 0.49 9.17 0.85
C HIS A 80 0.47 10.67 1.14
N VAL A 81 1.03 11.05 2.28
CA VAL A 81 1.44 12.42 2.58
C VAL A 81 2.88 12.36 3.05
N TYR A 82 3.78 12.87 2.26
CA TYR A 82 5.22 12.82 2.50
C TYR A 82 5.82 14.21 2.66
N VAL A 83 6.68 14.37 3.63
CA VAL A 83 7.56 15.53 3.80
C VAL A 83 8.94 15.00 4.19
N GLU A 84 9.94 15.36 3.41
CA GLU A 84 11.31 15.02 3.72
C GLU A 84 11.72 15.68 5.06
N ASP A 85 12.21 14.86 6.00
CA ASP A 85 12.63 15.31 7.33
C ASP A 85 11.50 15.99 8.12
N ASP A 86 10.63 15.18 8.68
CA ASP A 86 9.38 15.49 9.39
C ASP A 86 9.56 16.33 10.70
N GLY A 87 10.69 17.03 10.84
CA GLY A 87 11.03 17.87 11.99
C GLY A 87 10.07 19.06 12.21
N PRO A 88 10.56 20.29 12.35
CA PRO A 88 9.70 21.45 12.68
C PRO A 88 8.74 21.86 11.55
N GLU A 89 8.74 21.18 10.41
CA GLU A 89 7.97 21.52 9.22
C GLU A 89 6.65 20.73 9.05
N GLN A 90 6.04 20.28 10.13
CA GLN A 90 4.68 19.68 10.10
C GLN A 90 3.64 20.59 9.42
N TRP A 91 3.92 21.87 9.28
CA TRP A 91 3.06 22.79 8.55
C TRP A 91 2.98 22.45 7.06
N LEU A 92 4.05 21.93 6.42
CA LEU A 92 4.03 21.46 5.02
C LEU A 92 3.05 20.30 4.84
N LYS A 93 3.09 19.34 5.76
CA LYS A 93 2.15 18.21 5.78
C LYS A 93 0.70 18.70 5.93
N SER A 94 0.50 19.74 6.74
CA SER A 94 -0.82 20.37 6.95
C SER A 94 -1.32 21.07 5.70
N GLU A 95 -0.48 21.82 5.01
CA GLU A 95 -0.79 22.52 3.76
C GLU A 95 -1.19 21.56 2.65
N LEU A 96 -0.44 20.47 2.49
CA LEU A 96 -0.73 19.42 1.52
C LEU A 96 -2.08 18.76 1.81
N LEU A 97 -2.34 18.40 3.07
CA LEU A 97 -3.59 17.77 3.47
C LEU A 97 -4.77 18.70 3.25
N GLN A 98 -4.66 19.99 3.67
CA GLN A 98 -5.68 20.99 3.47
C GLN A 98 -5.98 21.23 1.99
N THR A 99 -4.94 21.24 1.14
CA THR A 99 -5.09 21.34 -0.31
C THR A 99 -5.90 20.17 -0.87
N ALA A 100 -5.58 18.93 -0.47
CA ALA A 100 -6.32 17.76 -0.90
C ALA A 100 -7.78 17.80 -0.42
N GLU A 101 -8.04 18.18 0.82
CA GLU A 101 -9.39 18.34 1.37
C GLU A 101 -10.21 19.38 0.61
N THR A 102 -9.60 20.52 0.29
CA THR A 102 -10.23 21.61 -0.47
C THR A 102 -10.60 21.15 -1.88
N ASN A 103 -9.66 20.49 -2.56
CA ASN A 103 -9.86 19.97 -3.91
C ASN A 103 -10.97 18.91 -3.97
N ASN A 104 -11.18 18.19 -2.89
CA ASN A 104 -12.13 17.08 -2.79
C ASN A 104 -13.35 17.43 -1.90
N SER A 105 -13.62 18.71 -1.63
CA SER A 105 -14.72 19.15 -0.77
C SER A 105 -16.12 18.71 -1.21
N LYS A 106 -16.27 18.29 -2.47
CA LYS A 106 -17.53 17.74 -3.01
C LYS A 106 -17.67 16.22 -2.79
N SER A 107 -16.61 15.53 -2.43
CA SER A 107 -16.65 14.09 -2.10
C SER A 107 -17.43 13.85 -0.80
N ASN A 108 -17.65 12.59 -0.44
CA ASN A 108 -18.24 12.22 0.84
C ASN A 108 -17.30 12.49 2.03
N GLY A 109 -15.99 12.55 1.77
CA GLY A 109 -14.95 12.75 2.76
C GLY A 109 -13.62 12.18 2.31
N MET A 110 -12.68 12.15 3.24
CA MET A 110 -11.35 11.58 3.03
C MET A 110 -11.16 10.32 3.87
N VAL A 111 -10.47 9.34 3.31
CA VAL A 111 -10.09 8.08 3.97
C VAL A 111 -8.58 7.89 3.86
N ILE A 112 -7.97 7.42 4.92
CA ILE A 112 -6.57 6.99 4.93
C ILE A 112 -6.42 5.70 5.74
N MET A 113 -5.48 4.85 5.35
CA MET A 113 -5.05 3.69 6.12
C MET A 113 -3.66 3.93 6.68
N LEU A 114 -3.51 3.81 7.99
CA LEU A 114 -2.22 3.91 8.69
C LEU A 114 -1.74 2.51 9.08
N GLU A 115 -0.46 2.21 8.81
CA GLU A 115 0.17 1.00 9.33
C GLU A 115 0.45 1.17 10.83
N ASN A 116 0.15 0.14 11.62
CA ASN A 116 0.19 0.24 13.09
C ASN A 116 1.60 0.50 13.65
N LYS A 117 2.67 0.16 12.92
CA LYS A 117 4.07 0.45 13.33
C LYS A 117 4.35 1.96 13.42
N ASP A 118 3.74 2.76 12.52
CA ASP A 118 3.92 4.21 12.43
C ASP A 118 2.72 4.97 13.04
N PHE A 119 1.77 4.23 13.59
CA PHE A 119 0.45 4.69 13.97
C PHE A 119 0.48 5.87 14.93
N ASN A 120 1.28 5.80 15.99
CA ASN A 120 1.27 6.83 17.04
C ASN A 120 1.72 8.21 16.54
N ARG A 121 2.71 8.27 15.64
CA ARG A 121 3.23 9.52 15.10
C ARG A 121 2.23 10.18 14.14
N ASP A 122 1.69 9.40 13.22
CA ASP A 122 0.81 9.94 12.18
C ASP A 122 -0.63 10.06 12.62
N ARG A 123 -1.09 9.18 13.51
CA ARG A 123 -2.44 9.17 14.07
C ARG A 123 -2.84 10.53 14.65
N ASP A 124 -2.04 11.06 15.57
CA ASP A 124 -2.36 12.32 16.25
C ASP A 124 -2.41 13.51 15.28
N PHE A 125 -1.57 13.49 14.24
CA PHE A 125 -1.62 14.48 13.17
C PHE A 125 -3.00 14.52 12.50
N TYR A 126 -3.57 13.36 12.16
CA TYR A 126 -4.88 13.28 11.51
C TYR A 126 -6.04 13.55 12.47
N LEU A 127 -5.98 13.02 13.70
CA LEU A 127 -7.03 13.25 14.71
C LEU A 127 -7.20 14.74 15.01
N GLN A 128 -6.10 15.48 15.17
CA GLN A 128 -6.13 16.93 15.38
C GLN A 128 -6.76 17.72 14.22
N ARG A 129 -6.87 17.08 13.04
CA ARG A 129 -7.49 17.65 11.82
C ARG A 129 -8.88 17.13 11.52
N GLY A 130 -9.49 16.48 12.51
CA GLY A 130 -10.89 16.03 12.46
C GLY A 130 -11.10 14.68 11.78
N TYR A 131 -10.04 13.90 11.55
CA TYR A 131 -10.19 12.49 11.22
C TYR A 131 -10.55 11.70 12.48
N LEU A 132 -11.31 10.63 12.31
CA LEU A 132 -11.69 9.72 13.38
C LEU A 132 -11.24 8.30 13.03
N GLU A 133 -10.80 7.55 14.03
CA GLU A 133 -10.59 6.11 13.87
C GLU A 133 -11.94 5.45 13.56
N HIS A 134 -11.96 4.62 12.54
CA HIS A 134 -13.20 4.11 12.02
C HIS A 134 -13.26 2.57 12.02
N ALA A 135 -12.20 1.91 11.57
CA ALA A 135 -12.13 0.47 11.48
C ALA A 135 -10.68 -0.02 11.59
N HIS A 136 -10.51 -1.26 12.02
CA HIS A 136 -9.20 -1.88 12.22
C HIS A 136 -9.17 -3.27 11.57
N ILE A 137 -8.01 -3.61 11.00
CA ILE A 137 -7.62 -4.96 10.59
C ILE A 137 -6.21 -5.23 11.10
N PRO A 138 -5.73 -6.48 11.12
CA PRO A 138 -4.37 -6.77 11.52
C PRO A 138 -3.35 -5.91 10.77
N GLY A 139 -2.57 -5.13 11.50
CA GLY A 139 -1.53 -4.26 10.97
C GLY A 139 -1.97 -2.88 10.47
N PHE A 140 -3.28 -2.58 10.34
CA PHE A 140 -3.77 -1.32 9.79
C PHE A 140 -4.99 -0.76 10.53
N THR A 141 -5.04 0.57 10.58
CA THR A 141 -6.19 1.34 11.07
C THR A 141 -6.68 2.30 9.98
N MET A 142 -7.98 2.29 9.73
CA MET A 142 -8.65 3.23 8.84
C MET A 142 -9.06 4.47 9.62
N LEU A 143 -8.65 5.64 9.14
CA LEU A 143 -9.13 6.94 9.62
C LEU A 143 -10.01 7.59 8.55
N VAL A 144 -11.08 8.26 9.00
CA VAL A 144 -12.08 8.87 8.13
C VAL A 144 -12.39 10.28 8.58
N LYS A 145 -12.43 11.22 7.63
CA LYS A 145 -12.98 12.56 7.81
C LYS A 145 -14.15 12.74 6.87
N LYS A 146 -15.36 12.88 7.41
CA LYS A 146 -16.59 13.07 6.64
C LYS A 146 -16.80 14.55 6.31
N PHE A 147 -17.22 14.83 5.07
CA PHE A 147 -17.59 16.19 4.63
C PHE A 147 -19.10 16.40 4.56
N LYS A 148 -19.86 15.32 4.58
CA LYS A 148 -21.33 15.32 4.49
C LYS A 148 -21.92 14.43 5.58
N THR A 149 -23.20 14.65 5.86
CA THR A 149 -24.05 13.76 6.66
C THR A 149 -24.77 12.77 5.76
N GLU A 150 -25.28 11.67 6.33
CA GLU A 150 -26.10 10.67 5.62
C GLU A 150 -25.40 10.07 4.38
N ILE A 151 -24.15 9.70 4.52
CA ILE A 151 -23.30 9.14 3.47
C ILE A 151 -22.93 7.69 3.79
N PRO A 152 -22.58 6.88 2.78
CA PRO A 152 -22.09 5.52 3.00
C PRO A 152 -20.96 5.51 4.02
N VAL A 153 -20.93 4.45 4.81
CA VAL A 153 -19.88 4.24 5.82
C VAL A 153 -18.73 3.48 5.16
N PRO A 154 -17.49 4.01 5.17
CA PRO A 154 -16.34 3.27 4.68
C PRO A 154 -16.14 1.97 5.46
N ALA A 155 -15.67 0.92 4.79
CA ALA A 155 -15.38 -0.35 5.41
C ALA A 155 -14.17 -1.01 4.74
N PHE A 156 -13.51 -1.92 5.46
CA PHE A 156 -12.59 -2.83 4.80
C PHE A 156 -13.36 -3.83 3.93
N ALA A 157 -12.82 -4.12 2.76
CA ALA A 157 -13.30 -5.22 1.94
C ALA A 157 -12.93 -6.54 2.63
N MET A 158 -13.92 -7.27 3.10
CA MET A 158 -13.74 -8.48 3.93
C MET A 158 -13.84 -9.77 3.12
N PRO A 159 -13.25 -10.85 3.64
CA PRO A 159 -12.36 -10.97 4.80
C PRO A 159 -10.90 -11.15 4.36
N ILE A 160 -10.02 -10.32 4.90
CA ILE A 160 -8.56 -10.41 4.65
C ILE A 160 -7.97 -11.73 5.17
N SER A 161 -8.60 -12.36 6.18
CA SER A 161 -8.09 -13.57 6.82
C SER A 161 -8.86 -14.86 6.52
N GLU A 162 -10.02 -14.80 5.88
CA GLU A 162 -10.93 -15.96 5.77
C GLU A 162 -11.17 -16.46 4.34
N LYS A 163 -10.81 -15.68 3.32
CA LYS A 163 -10.84 -16.19 1.95
C LYS A 163 -9.55 -16.97 1.70
N SER A 164 -9.61 -18.27 2.00
CA SER A 164 -8.75 -19.21 1.29
C SER A 164 -8.96 -18.94 -0.20
N ASN A 165 -7.96 -18.38 -0.87
CA ASN A 165 -8.05 -18.21 -2.31
C ASN A 165 -8.03 -19.60 -2.94
N PRO A 166 -9.10 -20.02 -3.63
CA PRO A 166 -9.20 -21.38 -4.17
C PRO A 166 -8.20 -21.68 -5.28
N LEU A 167 -7.44 -20.68 -5.75
CA LEU A 167 -6.56 -20.83 -6.91
C LEU A 167 -5.22 -21.50 -6.57
N ASN A 168 -4.75 -21.48 -5.33
CA ASN A 168 -3.56 -22.23 -4.93
C ASN A 168 -3.77 -22.84 -3.55
N ARG A 169 -4.03 -24.13 -3.50
CA ARG A 169 -4.27 -24.86 -2.25
C ARG A 169 -2.99 -25.44 -1.64
N HIS A 170 -1.88 -25.40 -2.36
CA HIS A 170 -0.61 -25.99 -1.91
C HIS A 170 0.57 -25.17 -2.41
N GLY A 171 1.26 -24.48 -1.49
CA GLY A 171 2.44 -23.71 -1.78
C GLY A 171 2.35 -22.23 -1.50
N ILE A 172 3.29 -21.48 -2.03
CA ILE A 172 3.40 -20.03 -1.88
C ILE A 172 2.76 -19.33 -3.08
N ARG A 173 1.95 -18.31 -2.81
CA ARG A 173 1.52 -17.37 -3.82
C ARG A 173 2.06 -15.98 -3.49
N ILE A 174 2.72 -15.35 -4.46
CA ILE A 174 3.17 -13.96 -4.38
C ILE A 174 2.24 -13.14 -5.28
N SER A 175 1.35 -12.35 -4.67
CA SER A 175 0.47 -11.42 -5.37
C SER A 175 1.12 -10.05 -5.43
N TYR A 176 1.14 -9.39 -6.62
CA TYR A 176 1.83 -8.12 -6.82
C TYR A 176 1.21 -7.29 -7.93
N ALA A 177 1.33 -5.97 -7.82
CA ALA A 177 1.05 -5.03 -8.91
C ALA A 177 2.37 -4.46 -9.46
N ASP A 178 2.39 -4.09 -10.74
CA ASP A 178 3.56 -3.49 -11.41
C ASP A 178 3.83 -2.04 -11.00
N GLN A 179 3.68 -1.75 -9.72
CA GLN A 179 3.79 -0.42 -9.16
C GLN A 179 5.18 0.18 -9.31
N SER A 180 6.22 -0.64 -9.20
CA SER A 180 7.60 -0.20 -9.38
C SER A 180 8.52 -1.33 -9.84
N ALA A 181 9.59 -0.97 -10.55
CA ALA A 181 10.63 -1.92 -10.95
C ALA A 181 11.32 -2.61 -9.75
N PHE A 182 11.37 -1.92 -8.60
CA PHE A 182 11.90 -2.45 -7.35
C PHE A 182 11.08 -3.64 -6.85
N ILE A 183 9.76 -3.52 -6.80
CA ILE A 183 8.88 -4.62 -6.40
C ILE A 183 9.13 -5.81 -7.34
N ASN A 184 9.13 -5.58 -8.66
CA ASN A 184 9.32 -6.62 -9.64
C ASN A 184 10.65 -7.37 -9.47
N TYR A 185 11.73 -6.65 -9.16
CA TYR A 185 13.02 -7.28 -8.86
C TYR A 185 12.93 -8.18 -7.62
N TYR A 186 12.47 -7.65 -6.50
CA TYR A 186 12.46 -8.37 -5.21
C TYR A 186 11.49 -9.56 -5.18
N ILE A 187 10.35 -9.50 -5.87
CA ILE A 187 9.43 -10.64 -5.90
C ILE A 187 10.04 -11.83 -6.65
N HIS A 188 10.86 -11.58 -7.67
CA HIS A 188 11.59 -12.67 -8.35
C HIS A 188 12.67 -13.28 -7.45
N GLU A 189 13.40 -12.47 -6.70
CA GLU A 189 14.34 -12.96 -5.68
C GLU A 189 13.62 -13.78 -4.61
N MET A 190 12.49 -13.29 -4.09
CA MET A 190 11.67 -14.01 -3.11
C MET A 190 11.18 -15.34 -3.67
N LYS A 191 10.74 -15.37 -4.94
CA LYS A 191 10.33 -16.59 -5.62
C LYS A 191 11.43 -17.63 -5.59
N VAL A 192 12.65 -17.26 -6.03
CA VAL A 192 13.80 -18.17 -6.05
C VAL A 192 14.10 -18.72 -4.65
N ILE A 193 14.08 -17.84 -3.64
CA ILE A 193 14.36 -18.26 -2.25
C ILE A 193 13.32 -19.29 -1.76
N PHE A 194 12.02 -19.06 -2.01
CA PHE A 194 10.98 -20.02 -1.64
C PHE A 194 11.11 -21.34 -2.41
N GLU A 195 11.46 -21.30 -3.71
CA GLU A 195 11.68 -22.49 -4.52
C GLU A 195 12.90 -23.30 -4.04
N ASP A 196 14.00 -22.63 -3.64
CA ASP A 196 15.18 -23.25 -3.03
C ASP A 196 14.87 -23.92 -1.69
N MET A 197 13.86 -23.41 -0.96
CA MET A 197 13.33 -24.01 0.26
C MET A 197 12.36 -25.18 -0.01
N GLY A 198 12.08 -25.51 -1.26
CA GLY A 198 11.23 -26.63 -1.67
C GLY A 198 9.74 -26.29 -1.81
N PHE A 199 9.36 -25.03 -1.75
CA PHE A 199 7.96 -24.63 -1.96
C PHE A 199 7.65 -24.51 -3.46
N ASN A 200 6.42 -24.86 -3.83
CA ASN A 200 5.86 -24.49 -5.13
C ASN A 200 5.42 -23.03 -5.07
N VAL A 201 5.86 -22.18 -6.02
CA VAL A 201 5.59 -20.74 -6.00
C VAL A 201 4.80 -20.32 -7.22
N GLU A 202 3.63 -19.71 -6.97
CA GLU A 202 2.79 -19.07 -7.97
C GLU A 202 2.95 -17.54 -7.90
N MET A 203 3.20 -16.91 -9.06
CA MET A 203 3.22 -15.47 -9.20
C MET A 203 1.85 -15.01 -9.71
N HIS A 204 1.17 -14.17 -8.92
CA HIS A 204 -0.16 -13.65 -9.26
C HIS A 204 -0.12 -12.13 -9.43
N ARG A 205 -0.25 -11.69 -10.68
CA ARG A 205 -0.29 -10.25 -10.99
C ARG A 205 -1.66 -9.66 -10.67
N ILE A 206 -1.66 -8.57 -9.93
CA ILE A 206 -2.84 -7.74 -9.64
C ILE A 206 -2.86 -6.62 -10.67
N ASP A 207 -3.87 -6.58 -11.51
CA ASP A 207 -3.95 -5.71 -12.69
C ASP A 207 -5.15 -4.76 -12.68
N THR A 208 -6.03 -4.87 -11.68
CA THR A 208 -7.16 -3.95 -11.49
C THR A 208 -7.35 -3.54 -10.02
N PRO A 209 -8.00 -2.39 -9.77
CA PRO A 209 -8.36 -1.97 -8.40
C PRO A 209 -9.26 -2.99 -7.69
N GLU A 210 -10.15 -3.67 -8.43
CA GLU A 210 -11.02 -4.72 -7.91
C GLU A 210 -10.20 -5.92 -7.42
N ASN A 211 -9.24 -6.38 -8.24
CA ASN A 211 -8.34 -7.47 -7.87
C ASN A 211 -7.47 -7.10 -6.66
N ALA A 212 -7.02 -5.85 -6.56
CA ALA A 212 -6.30 -5.36 -5.39
C ALA A 212 -7.19 -5.37 -4.13
N ARG A 213 -8.46 -4.96 -4.28
CA ARG A 213 -9.44 -4.97 -3.19
C ARG A 213 -9.74 -6.37 -2.69
N GLU A 214 -9.76 -7.34 -3.58
CA GLU A 214 -10.09 -8.74 -3.31
C GLU A 214 -8.85 -9.63 -3.11
N SER A 215 -7.65 -9.06 -3.14
CA SER A 215 -6.38 -9.82 -3.09
C SER A 215 -6.20 -10.64 -1.81
N GLY A 216 -6.89 -10.29 -0.74
CA GLY A 216 -6.70 -10.85 0.60
C GLY A 216 -5.52 -10.23 1.36
N SER A 217 -4.74 -9.36 0.73
CA SER A 217 -3.67 -8.60 1.36
C SER A 217 -4.21 -7.33 2.02
N PRO A 218 -3.85 -7.02 3.27
CA PRO A 218 -4.18 -5.74 3.89
C PRO A 218 -3.49 -4.56 3.18
N TYR A 219 -2.45 -4.81 2.41
CA TYR A 219 -1.74 -3.80 1.64
C TYR A 219 -2.39 -3.53 0.26
N GLY A 220 -3.15 -4.50 -0.28
CA GLY A 220 -3.82 -4.43 -1.57
C GLY A 220 -2.92 -4.83 -2.74
N THR A 221 -1.87 -4.08 -3.02
CA THR A 221 -1.00 -4.24 -4.21
C THR A 221 0.11 -5.29 -4.05
N PHE A 222 0.35 -5.80 -2.85
CA PHE A 222 1.35 -6.83 -2.59
C PHE A 222 0.96 -7.72 -1.42
N GLY A 223 1.22 -9.02 -1.53
CA GLY A 223 1.03 -9.99 -0.46
C GLY A 223 1.62 -11.35 -0.78
N VAL A 224 2.14 -12.00 0.25
CA VAL A 224 2.61 -13.39 0.22
C VAL A 224 1.64 -14.24 1.00
N PHE A 225 1.27 -15.38 0.43
CA PHE A 225 0.30 -16.31 1.00
C PHE A 225 0.88 -17.72 0.99
N MET A 226 0.56 -18.51 2.01
CA MET A 226 0.82 -19.96 2.04
C MET A 226 -0.50 -20.68 2.15
N ASP A 227 -0.80 -21.57 1.21
CA ASP A 227 -2.06 -22.32 1.13
C ASP A 227 -3.32 -21.46 1.27
N GLY A 228 -3.26 -20.23 0.72
CA GLY A 228 -4.32 -19.24 0.78
C GLY A 228 -4.32 -18.37 2.03
N HIS A 229 -3.53 -18.67 3.05
CA HIS A 229 -3.41 -17.83 4.24
C HIS A 229 -2.40 -16.71 4.04
N PHE A 230 -2.77 -15.50 4.37
CA PHE A 230 -1.88 -14.34 4.28
C PHE A 230 -0.72 -14.45 5.28
N LEU A 231 0.51 -14.31 4.78
CA LEU A 231 1.73 -14.33 5.59
C LEU A 231 2.27 -12.92 5.85
N THR A 232 2.51 -12.16 4.77
CA THR A 232 3.16 -10.86 4.88
C THR A 232 2.85 -9.97 3.66
N HIS A 233 2.95 -8.65 3.86
CA HIS A 233 2.98 -7.64 2.79
C HIS A 233 4.35 -6.97 2.67
N LYS A 234 5.38 -7.53 3.31
CA LYS A 234 6.74 -6.98 3.27
C LYS A 234 7.58 -7.70 2.22
N LEU A 235 8.40 -6.92 1.53
CA LEU A 235 9.50 -7.48 0.72
C LEU A 235 10.57 -7.98 1.68
N LEU A 236 10.89 -9.27 1.60
CA LEU A 236 11.83 -9.94 2.49
C LEU A 236 13.04 -10.44 1.71
N ASN A 237 14.22 -10.31 2.30
CA ASN A 237 15.41 -11.01 1.87
C ASN A 237 15.39 -12.46 2.40
N LYS A 238 16.42 -13.24 2.04
CA LYS A 238 16.53 -14.65 2.44
C LYS A 238 16.38 -14.86 3.94
N HIS A 239 17.09 -14.08 4.76
CA HIS A 239 16.99 -14.17 6.22
C HIS A 239 15.59 -13.88 6.74
N GLY A 240 14.92 -12.82 6.23
CA GLY A 240 13.54 -12.51 6.61
C GLY A 240 12.53 -13.58 6.20
N ILE A 241 12.75 -14.26 5.07
CA ILE A 241 11.92 -15.40 4.64
C ILE A 241 12.15 -16.60 5.58
N GLU A 242 13.40 -16.93 5.90
CA GLU A 242 13.75 -18.00 6.83
C GLU A 242 13.13 -17.76 8.22
N GLU A 243 13.21 -16.54 8.74
CA GLU A 243 12.56 -16.17 10.00
C GLU A 243 11.03 -16.28 9.93
N LEU A 244 10.43 -15.80 8.83
CA LEU A 244 8.98 -15.89 8.64
C LEU A 244 8.51 -17.34 8.65
N ILE A 245 9.12 -18.19 7.84
CA ILE A 245 8.76 -19.62 7.74
C ILE A 245 9.05 -20.35 9.06
N GLY A 246 10.20 -20.07 9.70
CA GLY A 246 10.55 -20.65 11.00
C GLY A 246 9.63 -20.24 12.15
N SER A 247 8.93 -19.11 12.03
CA SER A 247 7.96 -18.65 13.03
C SER A 247 6.57 -19.31 12.90
N LEU A 248 6.30 -19.98 11.76
CA LEU A 248 5.03 -20.67 11.54
C LEU A 248 5.07 -22.04 12.23
N ASP A 249 4.01 -22.40 12.95
CA ASP A 249 3.83 -23.77 13.44
C ASP A 249 3.31 -24.65 12.30
N LEU A 250 4.23 -24.95 11.35
CA LEU A 250 3.91 -25.74 10.16
C LEU A 250 3.47 -27.17 10.52
N ASN A 251 3.83 -27.68 11.69
CA ASN A 251 3.39 -29.02 12.12
C ASN A 251 1.89 -29.03 12.47
N GLU A 252 1.39 -27.95 13.02
CA GLU A 252 -0.03 -27.79 13.36
C GLU A 252 -0.85 -27.35 12.14
N MET A 253 -0.30 -26.38 11.37
CA MET A 253 -1.00 -25.80 10.22
C MET A 253 -0.94 -26.67 8.96
N TYR A 254 0.20 -27.36 8.74
CA TYR A 254 0.50 -28.05 7.47
C TYR A 254 1.37 -29.30 7.74
N PRO A 255 0.77 -30.42 8.16
CA PRO A 255 1.51 -31.67 8.41
C PRO A 255 2.35 -32.17 7.24
N GLU A 256 1.94 -31.84 6.01
CA GLU A 256 2.62 -32.20 4.77
C GLU A 256 3.95 -31.49 4.55
N TYR A 257 4.18 -30.32 5.14
CA TYR A 257 5.45 -29.59 5.05
C TYR A 257 6.49 -29.96 6.11
N LYS A 258 6.16 -30.88 7.01
CA LYS A 258 7.00 -31.33 8.12
C LYS A 258 8.43 -31.70 7.71
N TYR A 259 8.61 -32.15 6.48
CA TYR A 259 9.91 -32.65 5.98
C TYR A 259 10.77 -31.55 5.32
N LEU A 260 10.20 -30.38 4.99
CA LEU A 260 10.94 -29.29 4.34
C LEU A 260 11.79 -28.47 5.32
N ILE A 261 11.47 -28.51 6.62
CA ILE A 261 12.13 -27.69 7.66
C ILE A 261 13.23 -28.48 8.38
N ALA A 262 13.27 -29.79 8.26
CA ALA A 262 14.22 -30.66 8.95
C ALA A 262 15.53 -30.92 8.17
N SER A 263 15.71 -30.30 7.01
CA SER A 263 16.90 -30.36 6.16
C SER A 263 17.67 -29.05 6.17
#